data_38dd105d83a8cc33210c2740bb24fcee
#
_entry.id   38dd105d83a8cc33210c2740bb24fcee
#
_cell.length_a   1.000
_cell.length_b   1.000
_cell.length_c   1.000
_cell.angle_alpha   90.00
_cell.angle_beta   90.00
_cell.angle_gamma   90.00
#
_symmetry.space_group_name_H-M   'P 1'
#
loop_
_entity.id
_entity.type
_entity.pdbx_description
1 polymer ?
#
loop_
_entity_poly.entity_id
_entity_poly.type
_entity_poly.pdbx_seq_one_letter_code
_entity_poly.pdbx_strand_id
1 'polypeptide(L)' 'QIQTGGEQGMQTLEKALANLIKDGSISRNEGMAKASKPGELERLIENS' A
#
# COMPACT_ATOMS: atom_id res chain seq x y z
N GLN A 1 18.00 -4.14 3.17
CA GLN A 1 17.78 -4.21 2.65
C GLN A 1 17.50 -4.43 1.89
N ILE A 2 17.54 -4.63 1.69
CA ILE A 2 17.39 -4.73 0.98
C ILE A 2 16.94 -5.17 0.27
N GLN A 3 16.74 -5.25 0.09
CA GLN A 3 16.32 -5.52 -0.55
C GLN A 3 15.76 -5.86 -1.12
N THR A 4 15.66 -6.18 -0.98
CA THR A 4 15.10 -6.56 -1.51
C THR A 4 14.62 -6.24 -2.50
N GLY A 5 15.09 -6.29 -2.80
CA GLY A 5 14.77 -5.44 -3.81
C GLY A 5 14.18 -5.99 -5.03
N GLY A 6 14.70 -7.00 -5.57
CA GLY A 6 14.28 -7.46 -6.87
C GLY A 6 12.78 -7.64 -6.98
N GLU A 7 12.26 -8.47 -6.15
CA GLU A 7 10.83 -8.72 -6.24
C GLU A 7 10.07 -7.53 -5.77
N GLN A 8 10.74 -6.61 -5.18
CA GLN A 8 10.09 -5.39 -4.82
C GLN A 8 9.61 -4.67 -6.03
N GLY A 9 10.21 -4.94 -7.15
CA GLY A 9 9.70 -4.38 -8.38
C GLY A 9 8.27 -4.76 -8.62
N MET A 10 7.82 -5.80 -7.96
CA MET A 10 6.43 -6.25 -8.09
C MET A 10 5.49 -5.51 -7.19
N GLN A 11 5.99 -4.59 -6.41
CA GLN A 11 5.15 -3.85 -5.50
C GLN A 11 4.10 -3.06 -6.27
N THR A 12 2.85 -3.21 -5.88
CA THR A 12 1.75 -2.53 -6.54
C THR A 12 1.52 -1.17 -5.92
N LEU A 13 0.71 -0.36 -6.59
CA LEU A 13 0.32 0.93 -6.06
C LEU A 13 -0.40 0.76 -4.73
N GLU A 14 -1.27 -0.23 -4.65
CA GLU A 14 -2.01 -0.49 -3.42
C GLU A 14 -1.07 -0.80 -2.26
N LYS A 15 -0.02 -1.54 -2.55
CA LYS A 15 0.96 -1.88 -1.52
C LYS A 15 1.65 -0.64 -1.00
N ALA A 16 2.04 0.24 -1.89
CA ALA A 16 2.69 1.49 -1.51
C ALA A 16 1.74 2.35 -0.68
N LEU A 17 0.49 2.42 -1.10
CA LEU A 17 -0.50 3.21 -0.37
C LEU A 17 -0.75 2.62 1.02
N ALA A 18 -0.78 1.30 1.11
CA ALA A 18 -0.98 0.65 2.39
C ALA A 18 0.13 1.02 3.36
N ASN A 19 1.36 1.04 2.87
CA ASN A 19 2.49 1.42 3.70
C ASN A 19 2.36 2.86 4.18
N LEU A 20 1.94 3.75 3.31
CA LEU A 20 1.77 5.16 3.67
C LEU A 20 0.68 5.32 4.72
N ILE A 21 -0.38 4.56 4.59
CA ILE A 21 -1.47 4.61 5.56
C ILE A 21 -1.00 4.11 6.92
N LYS A 22 -0.29 3.00 6.93
CA LYS A 22 0.22 2.42 8.17
C LYS A 22 1.19 3.37 8.84
N ASP A 23 1.97 4.05 8.03
CA ASP A 23 2.96 4.97 8.52
C ASP A 23 2.33 6.27 9.04
N GLY A 24 1.12 6.54 8.63
CA GLY A 24 0.45 7.76 9.03
C GLY A 24 0.69 8.92 8.09
N SER A 25 1.35 8.66 6.96
CA SER A 25 1.63 9.72 6.00
C SER A 25 0.37 10.22 5.33
N ILE A 26 -0.55 9.29 5.08
CA ILE A 26 -1.84 9.64 4.48
C ILE A 26 -2.93 8.91 5.23
N SER A 27 -4.14 9.40 5.13
CA SER A 27 -5.27 8.75 5.77
C SER A 27 -5.75 7.60 4.90
N ARG A 28 -6.50 6.70 5.52
CA ARG A 28 -7.06 5.57 4.78
C ARG A 28 -7.94 6.06 3.64
N ASN A 29 -8.74 7.06 3.94
CA ASN A 29 -9.61 7.63 2.93
C ASN A 29 -8.82 8.16 1.74
N GLU A 30 -7.71 8.82 2.05
CA GLU A 30 -6.84 9.37 1.02
C GLU A 30 -6.27 8.25 0.16
N GLY A 31 -5.79 7.19 0.79
CA GLY A 31 -5.23 6.08 0.07
C GLY A 31 -6.26 5.40 -0.81
N MET A 32 -7.46 5.24 -0.28
CA MET A 32 -8.55 4.62 -1.05
C MET A 32 -8.87 5.43 -2.30
N ALA A 33 -8.85 6.73 -2.17
CA ALA A 33 -9.14 7.60 -3.29
C ALA A 33 -8.09 7.49 -4.39
N LYS A 34 -6.86 7.23 -3.99
CA LYS A 34 -5.76 7.14 -4.94
C LYS A 34 -5.57 5.74 -5.50
N ALA A 35 -6.10 4.74 -4.83
CA ALA A 35 -5.89 3.36 -5.24
C ALA A 35 -6.69 3.02 -6.50
N SER A 36 -6.05 2.27 -7.38
CA SER A 36 -6.74 1.76 -8.55
C SER A 36 -7.75 0.70 -8.13
N LYS A 37 -7.36 -0.09 -7.15
CA LYS A 37 -8.22 -1.15 -6.64
C LYS A 37 -8.39 -0.98 -5.14
N PRO A 38 -9.32 -0.14 -4.73
CA PRO A 38 -9.50 0.13 -3.29
C PRO A 38 -9.80 -1.12 -2.48
N GLY A 39 -10.49 -2.08 -3.06
CA GLY A 39 -10.75 -3.33 -2.36
C GLY A 39 -9.48 -4.07 -2.02
N GLU A 40 -8.54 -4.07 -2.95
CA GLU A 40 -7.25 -4.70 -2.74
C GLU A 40 -6.48 -3.96 -1.66
N LEU A 41 -6.51 -2.65 -1.71
CA LEU A 41 -5.84 -1.83 -0.72
C LEU A 41 -6.38 -2.11 0.67
N GLU A 42 -7.69 -2.22 0.79
CA GLU A 42 -8.31 -2.48 2.06
C GLU A 42 -7.84 -3.81 2.63
N ARG A 43 -7.73 -4.82 1.79
CA ARG A 43 -7.24 -6.12 2.22
C ARG A 43 -5.82 -6.02 2.77
N LEU A 44 -4.98 -5.28 2.05
CA LEU A 44 -3.61 -5.11 2.48
C LEU A 44 -3.52 -4.42 3.83
N ILE A 45 -4.36 -3.44 4.03
CA ILE A 45 -4.40 -2.73 5.31
C ILE A 45 -4.82 -3.67 6.43
N GLU A 46 -5.85 -4.46 6.19
CA GLU A 46 -6.36 -5.35 7.22
C GLU A 46 -5.41 -6.48 7.53
N ASN A 47 -4.65 -6.91 6.55
CA ASN A 47 -3.70 -7.98 6.74
C ASN A 47 -2.42 -7.54 7.43
N SER A 48 -2.23 -6.27 7.61
CA SER A 48 -1.01 -5.79 8.27
C SER A 48 -1.10 -5.82 9.79
#